data_f8ced4e3c08459560c17d515c7ecd0ed
#
_entry.id   f8ced4e3c08459560c17d515c7ecd0ed
#
_cell.length_a   1.000
_cell.length_b   1.000
_cell.length_c   1.000
_cell.angle_alpha   90.00
_cell.angle_beta   90.00
_cell.angle_gamma   90.00
#
_symmetry.space_group_name_H-M   'P 1'
#
loop_
_entity.id
_entity.type
_entity.pdbx_description
1 polymer ?
#
loop_
_entity_poly.entity_id
_entity_poly.type
_entity_poly.pdbx_seq_one_letter_code
_entity_poly.pdbx_strand_id
1 'polypeptide(L)'
;MKLKKLTIAFIAAISLIGTFSFNNEETQAASINTEAKKYKYSGVTYLYKMLKLEGIKYNKFPGVEYQNGKPEGIVVHETDDPGATAHDEAIYFNREWMNINAYVHAFVDSNQVIQMRSPDMGTWGAGQQANNRFIQVELCEEDSRDAFIKSINNDAIYIAKLLHRYDLKPDNACDDGQGTIWSHHAVSNFLGGTDHVDPDGYFEKWGYSMDQFYSLIKYYYDLQKKNTQSQSNLKDKDKDPNKTKEEIPVVQGAVTLGHDAYIYDAKGKNTKKLKYAGSPAVVMGYKMINGKKYYQIGKDQYVVASNIDATPKTVNKDTYLRTRTGEIKKQNKVKKGSRVLVYGSKITIKGQKYYALNATQYVLASDVN
;
A
#
# COMPACT_ATOMS: atom_id res chain seq x y z
N MET A 1 -19.69 -78.33 -2.19
CA MET A 1 -18.34 -78.38 -1.59
C MET A 1 -17.56 -77.17 -2.10
N LYS A 2 -17.09 -76.30 -1.18
CA LYS A 2 -16.14 -75.18 -1.38
C LYS A 2 -16.67 -73.92 -2.09
N LEU A 3 -17.46 -73.14 -1.34
CA LEU A 3 -17.42 -71.71 -1.40
C LEU A 3 -16.49 -71.21 -0.28
N LYS A 4 -15.34 -70.70 -0.58
CA LYS A 4 -14.53 -69.82 0.30
C LYS A 4 -13.35 -69.24 -0.52
N LYS A 5 -13.34 -67.96 -0.66
CA LYS A 5 -12.21 -67.06 -0.93
C LYS A 5 -12.51 -66.09 -2.10
N LEU A 6 -13.31 -65.07 -1.82
CA LEU A 6 -13.22 -63.80 -2.56
C LEU A 6 -13.84 -62.67 -1.68
N THR A 7 -13.15 -62.33 -0.58
CA THR A 7 -13.56 -61.16 0.19
C THR A 7 -12.36 -60.71 1.05
N ILE A 8 -11.24 -60.35 0.48
CA ILE A 8 -10.16 -59.57 1.13
C ILE A 8 -9.30 -58.95 -0.02
N ALA A 9 -9.86 -58.08 -0.82
CA ALA A 9 -9.06 -57.30 -1.77
C ALA A 9 -9.66 -55.91 -2.08
N PHE A 10 -10.62 -55.43 -1.29
CA PHE A 10 -11.33 -54.16 -1.61
C PHE A 10 -11.21 -53.08 -0.51
N ILE A 11 -10.44 -53.30 0.56
CA ILE A 11 -10.30 -52.35 1.66
C ILE A 11 -8.93 -51.65 1.66
N ALA A 12 -7.97 -52.06 0.85
CA ALA A 12 -6.65 -51.44 0.81
C ALA A 12 -6.49 -50.34 -0.25
N ALA A 13 -7.47 -50.10 -1.10
CA ALA A 13 -7.41 -49.11 -2.19
C ALA A 13 -8.04 -47.75 -1.86
N ILE A 14 -8.82 -47.64 -0.76
CA ILE A 14 -9.53 -46.41 -0.43
C ILE A 14 -8.73 -45.51 0.57
N SER A 15 -7.75 -46.08 1.25
CA SER A 15 -6.92 -45.29 2.19
C SER A 15 -5.68 -44.59 1.56
N LEU A 16 -5.43 -44.77 0.26
CA LEU A 16 -4.30 -44.11 -0.41
C LEU A 16 -4.71 -42.87 -1.25
N ILE A 17 -6.00 -42.63 -1.44
CA ILE A 17 -6.45 -41.49 -2.25
C ILE A 17 -6.70 -40.24 -1.38
N GLY A 18 -6.98 -40.42 -0.08
CA GLY A 18 -7.22 -39.28 0.83
C GLY A 18 -5.98 -38.52 1.32
N THR A 19 -4.79 -39.10 1.21
CA THR A 19 -3.56 -38.44 1.68
C THR A 19 -2.81 -37.66 0.60
N PHE A 20 -3.15 -37.83 -0.68
CA PHE A 20 -2.50 -37.10 -1.77
C PHE A 20 -3.12 -35.73 -2.04
N SER A 21 -4.38 -35.49 -1.68
CA SER A 21 -5.04 -34.19 -1.91
C SER A 21 -4.55 -33.12 -0.92
N PHE A 22 -4.45 -33.45 0.36
CA PHE A 22 -3.98 -32.50 1.38
C PHE A 22 -2.54 -32.06 1.18
N ASN A 23 -1.64 -32.98 0.80
CA ASN A 23 -0.24 -32.65 0.54
C ASN A 23 -0.04 -31.82 -0.75
N ASN A 24 -0.94 -31.94 -1.73
CA ASN A 24 -0.86 -31.18 -2.98
C ASN A 24 -1.31 -29.73 -2.78
N GLU A 25 -2.35 -29.47 -2.01
CA GLU A 25 -2.81 -28.12 -1.74
C GLU A 25 -1.82 -27.31 -0.88
N GLU A 26 -1.29 -27.88 0.20
CA GLU A 26 -0.25 -27.23 1.00
C GLU A 26 1.04 -26.99 0.22
N THR A 27 1.46 -27.93 -0.63
CA THR A 27 2.66 -27.76 -1.47
C THR A 27 2.43 -26.76 -2.60
N GLN A 28 1.25 -26.70 -3.19
CA GLN A 28 0.91 -25.75 -4.23
C GLN A 28 0.81 -24.33 -3.66
N ALA A 29 0.24 -24.17 -2.50
CA ALA A 29 0.08 -22.89 -1.82
C ALA A 29 1.39 -22.34 -1.24
N ALA A 30 2.23 -23.19 -0.68
CA ALA A 30 3.60 -22.82 -0.30
C ALA A 30 4.42 -22.37 -1.54
N SER A 31 4.12 -22.92 -2.71
CA SER A 31 4.65 -22.49 -4.01
C SER A 31 4.15 -21.08 -4.38
N ILE A 32 2.84 -20.79 -4.29
CA ILE A 32 2.26 -19.49 -4.66
C ILE A 32 2.87 -18.35 -3.82
N ASN A 33 2.88 -18.47 -2.50
CA ASN A 33 3.49 -17.46 -1.63
C ASN A 33 5.00 -17.32 -1.84
N THR A 34 5.68 -18.41 -2.17
CA THR A 34 7.12 -18.39 -2.47
C THR A 34 7.40 -17.69 -3.79
N GLU A 35 6.55 -17.88 -4.79
CA GLU A 35 6.63 -17.18 -6.06
C GLU A 35 6.26 -15.71 -5.91
N ALA A 36 5.19 -15.38 -5.18
CA ALA A 36 4.76 -14.01 -4.91
C ALA A 36 5.90 -13.14 -4.35
N LYS A 37 6.68 -13.68 -3.42
CA LYS A 37 7.82 -12.99 -2.80
C LYS A 37 8.97 -12.65 -3.77
N LYS A 38 8.97 -13.20 -4.99
CA LYS A 38 9.95 -12.87 -6.04
C LYS A 38 9.58 -11.62 -6.82
N TYR A 39 8.31 -11.21 -6.78
CA TYR A 39 7.84 -10.03 -7.51
C TYR A 39 8.05 -8.75 -6.71
N LYS A 40 8.23 -7.68 -7.46
CA LYS A 40 8.36 -6.34 -6.89
C LYS A 40 6.99 -5.72 -6.68
N TYR A 41 6.87 -4.95 -5.62
CA TYR A 41 5.69 -4.14 -5.38
C TYR A 41 5.52 -3.05 -6.47
N SER A 42 4.37 -3.00 -7.08
CA SER A 42 4.08 -2.04 -8.17
C SER A 42 3.90 -0.60 -7.69
N GLY A 43 3.72 -0.40 -6.37
CA GLY A 43 3.50 0.93 -5.80
C GLY A 43 2.02 1.34 -5.79
N VAL A 44 1.75 2.57 -5.36
CA VAL A 44 0.40 3.12 -5.24
C VAL A 44 0.22 4.30 -6.18
N THR A 45 -0.79 4.23 -7.03
CA THR A 45 -1.36 5.33 -7.79
C THR A 45 -2.56 5.90 -7.04
N TYR A 46 -2.69 7.22 -6.99
CA TYR A 46 -3.83 7.87 -6.34
C TYR A 46 -4.87 8.26 -7.38
N LEU A 47 -6.11 7.83 -7.21
CA LEU A 47 -7.22 8.09 -8.15
C LEU A 47 -7.27 9.55 -8.61
N TYR A 48 -7.30 10.51 -7.69
CA TYR A 48 -7.41 11.93 -8.04
C TYR A 48 -6.28 12.45 -8.93
N LYS A 49 -5.07 11.84 -8.85
CA LYS A 49 -3.93 12.17 -9.71
C LYS A 49 -4.07 11.54 -11.09
N MET A 50 -4.50 10.28 -11.13
CA MET A 50 -4.76 9.52 -12.34
C MET A 50 -5.82 10.23 -13.18
N LEU A 51 -7.00 10.50 -12.60
CA LEU A 51 -8.10 11.19 -13.26
C LEU A 51 -7.69 12.58 -13.79
N LYS A 52 -6.89 13.31 -13.02
CA LYS A 52 -6.38 14.62 -13.45
C LYS A 52 -5.50 14.52 -14.68
N LEU A 53 -4.65 13.49 -14.79
CA LEU A 53 -3.78 13.26 -15.95
C LEU A 53 -4.61 12.87 -17.19
N GLU A 54 -5.70 12.17 -16.99
CA GLU A 54 -6.61 11.69 -18.05
C GLU A 54 -7.71 12.70 -18.42
N GLY A 55 -7.78 13.84 -17.72
CA GLY A 55 -8.81 14.85 -17.96
C GLY A 55 -10.21 14.43 -17.50
N ILE A 56 -10.30 13.42 -16.64
CA ILE A 56 -11.57 12.88 -16.12
C ILE A 56 -11.95 13.63 -14.83
N LYS A 57 -13.24 13.92 -14.68
CA LYS A 57 -13.76 14.56 -13.47
C LYS A 57 -13.65 13.62 -12.27
N TYR A 58 -13.03 14.12 -11.18
CA TYR A 58 -13.03 13.42 -9.90
C TYR A 58 -14.38 13.61 -9.20
N ASN A 59 -15.15 12.53 -9.10
CA ASN A 59 -16.42 12.47 -8.39
C ASN A 59 -16.18 12.00 -6.96
N LYS A 60 -15.83 12.94 -6.10
CA LYS A 60 -15.33 12.68 -4.75
C LYS A 60 -16.37 11.99 -3.85
N PHE A 61 -16.06 10.80 -3.38
CA PHE A 61 -16.80 10.14 -2.31
C PHE A 61 -16.56 10.85 -0.96
N PRO A 62 -17.61 11.20 -0.17
CA PRO A 62 -17.46 11.99 1.06
C PRO A 62 -16.70 11.27 2.18
N GLY A 63 -16.84 9.94 2.27
CA GLY A 63 -16.30 9.09 3.33
C GLY A 63 -17.26 8.90 4.49
N VAL A 64 -16.94 7.92 5.31
CA VAL A 64 -17.64 7.58 6.54
C VAL A 64 -16.68 7.78 7.71
N GLU A 65 -17.11 8.42 8.78
CA GLU A 65 -16.28 8.53 9.98
C GLU A 65 -16.14 7.17 10.64
N TYR A 66 -14.91 6.81 11.02
CA TYR A 66 -14.69 5.58 11.78
C TYR A 66 -15.25 5.71 13.20
N GLN A 67 -15.95 4.69 13.67
CA GLN A 67 -16.59 4.70 15.00
C GLN A 67 -15.61 4.97 16.15
N ASN A 68 -14.34 4.57 15.99
CA ASN A 68 -13.26 4.78 16.96
C ASN A 68 -12.21 5.79 16.47
N GLY A 69 -12.55 6.65 15.50
CA GLY A 69 -11.67 7.69 14.94
C GLY A 69 -10.52 7.16 14.07
N LYS A 70 -10.37 5.84 13.94
CA LYS A 70 -9.38 5.17 13.09
C LYS A 70 -9.90 3.80 12.67
N PRO A 71 -9.34 3.17 11.60
CA PRO A 71 -9.72 1.82 11.23
C PRO A 71 -9.30 0.79 12.27
N GLU A 72 -10.10 -0.25 12.41
CA GLU A 72 -9.88 -1.39 13.30
C GLU A 72 -9.23 -2.58 12.58
N GLY A 73 -9.27 -2.60 11.25
CA GLY A 73 -8.73 -3.65 10.41
C GLY A 73 -8.97 -3.39 8.93
N ILE A 74 -8.75 -4.41 8.12
CA ILE A 74 -8.89 -4.39 6.67
C ILE A 74 -9.81 -5.55 6.25
N VAL A 75 -10.77 -5.27 5.34
CA VAL A 75 -11.55 -6.29 4.64
C VAL A 75 -10.95 -6.47 3.25
N VAL A 76 -10.66 -7.72 2.92
CA VAL A 76 -10.21 -8.18 1.61
C VAL A 76 -11.44 -8.59 0.82
N HIS A 77 -11.54 -8.05 -0.38
CA HIS A 77 -12.59 -8.33 -1.37
C HIS A 77 -12.00 -8.88 -2.65
N GLU A 78 -12.85 -9.28 -3.55
CA GLU A 78 -12.54 -9.43 -4.97
C GLU A 78 -13.70 -8.87 -5.81
N THR A 79 -13.40 -8.45 -7.04
CA THR A 79 -14.29 -7.56 -7.81
C THR A 79 -15.48 -8.26 -8.48
N ASP A 80 -15.51 -9.59 -8.55
CA ASP A 80 -16.49 -10.38 -9.32
C ASP A 80 -16.68 -9.83 -10.77
N ASP A 81 -15.61 -9.27 -11.34
CA ASP A 81 -15.57 -8.73 -12.71
C ASP A 81 -14.33 -9.26 -13.46
N PRO A 82 -14.41 -10.49 -14.01
CA PRO A 82 -13.29 -11.13 -14.68
C PRO A 82 -12.73 -10.31 -15.84
N GLY A 83 -11.46 -9.95 -15.75
CA GLY A 83 -10.72 -9.22 -16.79
C GLY A 83 -10.77 -7.71 -16.66
N ALA A 84 -11.54 -7.14 -15.73
CA ALA A 84 -11.46 -5.73 -15.40
C ALA A 84 -10.17 -5.42 -14.63
N THR A 85 -9.46 -4.37 -15.03
CA THR A 85 -8.25 -3.92 -14.35
C THR A 85 -8.57 -3.00 -13.19
N ALA A 86 -7.63 -2.79 -12.28
CA ALA A 86 -7.77 -1.78 -11.21
C ALA A 86 -8.07 -0.38 -11.77
N HIS A 87 -7.61 -0.07 -12.98
CA HIS A 87 -7.94 1.17 -13.66
C HIS A 87 -9.43 1.24 -14.08
N ASP A 88 -9.94 0.16 -14.69
CA ASP A 88 -11.32 0.10 -15.16
C ASP A 88 -12.29 0.22 -13.97
N GLU A 89 -12.03 -0.52 -12.90
CA GLU A 89 -12.77 -0.46 -11.65
C GLU A 89 -12.72 0.94 -11.01
N ALA A 90 -11.55 1.53 -10.96
CA ALA A 90 -11.39 2.87 -10.39
C ALA A 90 -12.17 3.94 -11.18
N ILE A 91 -12.21 3.84 -12.51
CA ILE A 91 -13.01 4.73 -13.36
C ILE A 91 -14.50 4.48 -13.15
N TYR A 92 -14.92 3.21 -13.11
CA TYR A 92 -16.31 2.81 -12.90
C TYR A 92 -16.81 3.33 -11.55
N PHE A 93 -16.12 3.02 -10.45
CA PHE A 93 -16.51 3.48 -9.12
C PHE A 93 -16.44 5.01 -8.97
N ASN A 94 -15.47 5.68 -9.59
CA ASN A 94 -15.46 7.15 -9.62
C ASN A 94 -16.71 7.73 -10.27
N ARG A 95 -17.23 7.10 -11.31
CA ARG A 95 -18.41 7.54 -12.05
C ARG A 95 -19.72 7.18 -11.33
N GLU A 96 -19.82 5.94 -10.84
CA GLU A 96 -21.09 5.29 -10.51
C GLU A 96 -21.36 5.15 -9.00
N TRP A 97 -20.44 5.49 -8.09
CA TRP A 97 -20.60 5.20 -6.67
C TRP A 97 -21.92 5.63 -6.05
N MET A 98 -22.53 6.72 -6.53
CA MET A 98 -23.86 7.19 -6.07
C MET A 98 -25.00 6.31 -6.56
N ASN A 99 -24.85 5.66 -7.72
CA ASN A 99 -25.87 4.79 -8.32
C ASN A 99 -25.78 3.37 -7.77
N ILE A 100 -24.55 2.87 -7.57
CA ILE A 100 -24.31 1.51 -7.05
C ILE A 100 -24.31 1.45 -5.53
N ASN A 101 -24.27 2.60 -4.84
CA ASN A 101 -24.15 2.69 -3.38
C ASN A 101 -22.95 1.91 -2.80
N ALA A 102 -21.84 1.90 -3.53
CA ALA A 102 -20.59 1.22 -3.12
C ALA A 102 -19.39 2.10 -3.37
N TYR A 103 -18.39 1.98 -2.51
CA TYR A 103 -17.08 2.61 -2.65
C TYR A 103 -16.05 1.92 -1.78
N VAL A 104 -14.82 1.79 -2.28
CA VAL A 104 -13.72 1.13 -1.57
C VAL A 104 -12.48 2.02 -1.47
N HIS A 105 -11.49 1.59 -0.71
CA HIS A 105 -10.27 2.38 -0.50
C HIS A 105 -9.25 2.17 -1.59
N ALA A 106 -9.19 0.96 -2.18
CA ALA A 106 -8.26 0.65 -3.24
C ALA A 106 -8.76 -0.50 -4.11
N PHE A 107 -8.33 -0.49 -5.37
CA PHE A 107 -8.34 -1.61 -6.30
C PHE A 107 -6.91 -2.06 -6.56
N VAL A 108 -6.70 -3.37 -6.62
CA VAL A 108 -5.38 -3.99 -6.78
C VAL A 108 -5.41 -4.98 -7.93
N ASP A 109 -4.47 -4.84 -8.87
CA ASP A 109 -4.23 -5.80 -9.94
C ASP A 109 -2.74 -6.21 -10.01
N SER A 110 -2.38 -7.02 -10.97
CA SER A 110 -1.00 -7.47 -11.20
C SER A 110 -0.01 -6.34 -11.49
N ASN A 111 -0.50 -5.18 -11.94
CA ASN A 111 0.32 -4.07 -12.42
C ASN A 111 0.37 -2.90 -11.46
N GLN A 112 -0.65 -2.71 -10.59
CA GLN A 112 -0.78 -1.52 -9.78
C GLN A 112 -1.70 -1.68 -8.57
N VAL A 113 -1.60 -0.73 -7.64
CA VAL A 113 -2.60 -0.44 -6.61
C VAL A 113 -3.14 0.95 -6.88
N ILE A 114 -4.43 1.09 -7.08
CA ILE A 114 -5.09 2.40 -7.21
C ILE A 114 -5.82 2.74 -5.93
N GLN A 115 -5.26 3.67 -5.17
CA GLN A 115 -5.92 4.16 -3.96
C GLN A 115 -6.99 5.18 -4.33
N MET A 116 -8.24 4.81 -4.10
CA MET A 116 -9.43 5.58 -4.44
C MET A 116 -9.60 6.81 -3.55
N ARG A 117 -9.28 6.65 -2.27
CA ARG A 117 -9.30 7.72 -1.26
C ARG A 117 -8.33 7.46 -0.11
N SER A 118 -8.17 8.46 0.78
CA SER A 118 -7.42 8.26 2.02
C SER A 118 -8.11 7.23 2.91
N PRO A 119 -7.38 6.22 3.44
CA PRO A 119 -7.93 5.27 4.40
C PRO A 119 -8.11 5.87 5.82
N ASP A 120 -8.02 7.18 5.99
CA ASP A 120 -8.31 7.87 7.26
C ASP A 120 -9.83 8.03 7.53
N MET A 121 -10.67 7.63 6.60
CA MET A 121 -12.13 7.57 6.74
C MET A 121 -12.65 6.33 6.03
N GLY A 122 -13.71 5.72 6.55
CA GLY A 122 -14.35 4.54 5.99
C GLY A 122 -15.05 4.76 4.65
N THR A 123 -15.49 3.67 4.06
CA THR A 123 -16.16 3.60 2.75
C THR A 123 -17.38 2.67 2.81
N TRP A 124 -18.07 2.47 1.68
CA TRP A 124 -19.24 1.60 1.56
C TRP A 124 -18.89 0.30 0.81
N GLY A 125 -18.18 -0.62 1.46
CA GLY A 125 -17.67 -1.83 0.81
C GLY A 125 -18.19 -3.14 1.38
N ALA A 126 -18.50 -3.22 2.69
CA ALA A 126 -18.83 -4.49 3.34
C ALA A 126 -20.03 -4.40 4.29
N GLY A 127 -21.04 -3.62 3.94
CA GLY A 127 -22.24 -3.44 4.76
C GLY A 127 -22.04 -2.50 5.96
N GLN A 128 -23.16 -2.14 6.59
CA GLN A 128 -23.20 -1.09 7.61
C GLN A 128 -22.31 -1.39 8.82
N GLN A 129 -22.19 -2.66 9.21
CA GLN A 129 -21.41 -3.07 10.39
C GLN A 129 -19.89 -2.97 10.19
N ALA A 130 -19.43 -3.01 8.93
CA ALA A 130 -18.02 -2.98 8.57
C ALA A 130 -17.56 -1.62 8.02
N ASN A 131 -18.45 -0.86 7.38
CA ASN A 131 -18.13 0.36 6.64
C ASN A 131 -17.49 1.47 7.50
N ASN A 132 -17.87 1.58 8.76
CA ASN A 132 -17.33 2.54 9.72
C ASN A 132 -16.25 1.94 10.64
N ARG A 133 -15.76 0.75 10.33
CA ARG A 133 -14.73 0.04 11.13
C ARG A 133 -13.49 -0.28 10.33
N PHE A 134 -13.63 -0.69 9.07
CA PHE A 134 -12.56 -1.32 8.33
C PHE A 134 -12.19 -0.57 7.04
N ILE A 135 -10.94 -0.70 6.65
CA ILE A 135 -10.45 -0.35 5.32
C ILE A 135 -10.91 -1.45 4.36
N GLN A 136 -11.38 -1.09 3.17
CA GLN A 136 -11.89 -1.98 2.14
C GLN A 136 -10.93 -2.02 0.96
N VAL A 137 -10.41 -3.19 0.59
CA VAL A 137 -9.46 -3.38 -0.53
C VAL A 137 -9.99 -4.44 -1.46
N GLU A 138 -10.13 -4.09 -2.73
CA GLU A 138 -10.61 -4.95 -3.81
C GLU A 138 -9.45 -5.53 -4.61
N LEU A 139 -9.39 -6.85 -4.72
CA LEU A 139 -8.50 -7.56 -5.60
C LEU A 139 -9.19 -7.81 -6.93
N CYS A 140 -8.64 -7.31 -8.04
CA CYS A 140 -9.18 -7.56 -9.36
C CYS A 140 -8.98 -9.02 -9.78
N GLU A 141 -9.95 -9.58 -10.50
CA GLU A 141 -9.84 -10.92 -11.05
C GLU A 141 -8.87 -10.98 -12.24
N GLU A 142 -7.83 -11.76 -12.08
CA GLU A 142 -6.82 -11.99 -13.10
C GLU A 142 -7.14 -13.26 -13.92
N ASP A 143 -6.72 -13.28 -15.17
CA ASP A 143 -6.99 -14.37 -16.11
C ASP A 143 -5.85 -15.41 -16.19
N SER A 144 -4.71 -15.13 -15.56
CA SER A 144 -3.55 -16.03 -15.55
C SER A 144 -2.94 -16.18 -14.15
N ARG A 145 -2.37 -17.37 -13.91
CA ARG A 145 -1.70 -17.66 -12.62
C ARG A 145 -0.57 -16.67 -12.29
N ASP A 146 0.21 -16.25 -13.28
CA ASP A 146 1.30 -15.28 -13.09
C ASP A 146 0.75 -13.90 -12.67
N ALA A 147 -0.32 -13.44 -13.29
CA ALA A 147 -0.98 -12.21 -12.94
C ALA A 147 -1.62 -12.30 -11.54
N PHE A 148 -2.31 -13.40 -11.22
CA PHE A 148 -2.84 -13.66 -9.88
C PHE A 148 -1.75 -13.57 -8.80
N ILE A 149 -0.61 -14.23 -9.02
CA ILE A 149 0.51 -14.20 -8.05
C ILE A 149 1.06 -12.78 -7.86
N LYS A 150 1.10 -11.98 -8.92
CA LYS A 150 1.52 -10.58 -8.84
C LYS A 150 0.48 -9.71 -8.13
N SER A 151 -0.80 -9.94 -8.37
CA SER A 151 -1.87 -9.15 -7.74
C SER A 151 -1.93 -9.41 -6.24
N ILE A 152 -1.90 -10.66 -5.77
CA ILE A 152 -1.83 -10.97 -4.33
C ILE A 152 -0.54 -10.47 -3.67
N ASN A 153 0.58 -10.42 -4.42
CA ASN A 153 1.81 -9.82 -3.92
C ASN A 153 1.64 -8.31 -3.68
N ASN A 154 1.05 -7.60 -4.64
CA ASN A 154 0.77 -6.17 -4.53
C ASN A 154 -0.16 -5.88 -3.36
N ASP A 155 -1.23 -6.66 -3.23
CA ASP A 155 -2.23 -6.48 -2.20
C ASP A 155 -1.68 -6.80 -0.80
N ALA A 156 -1.00 -7.92 -0.61
CA ALA A 156 -0.39 -8.26 0.67
C ALA A 156 0.62 -7.21 1.16
N ILE A 157 1.42 -6.63 0.25
CA ILE A 157 2.35 -5.54 0.60
C ILE A 157 1.58 -4.26 0.94
N TYR A 158 0.52 -3.95 0.22
CA TYR A 158 -0.33 -2.77 0.48
C TYR A 158 -1.01 -2.87 1.83
N ILE A 159 -1.64 -4.01 2.13
CA ILE A 159 -2.28 -4.29 3.41
C ILE A 159 -1.27 -4.23 4.57
N ALA A 160 -0.10 -4.85 4.43
CA ALA A 160 0.95 -4.79 5.44
C ALA A 160 1.37 -3.34 5.78
N LYS A 161 1.43 -2.45 4.77
CA LYS A 161 1.70 -1.02 4.97
C LYS A 161 0.56 -0.30 5.68
N LEU A 162 -0.69 -0.65 5.39
CA LEU A 162 -1.85 -0.10 6.09
C LEU A 162 -1.87 -0.51 7.55
N LEU A 163 -1.57 -1.77 7.86
CA LEU A 163 -1.45 -2.27 9.24
C LEU A 163 -0.40 -1.47 10.02
N HIS A 164 0.79 -1.25 9.45
CA HIS A 164 1.81 -0.42 10.08
C HIS A 164 1.39 1.04 10.25
N ARG A 165 0.69 1.60 9.26
CA ARG A 165 0.22 3.00 9.31
C ARG A 165 -0.70 3.27 10.50
N TYR A 166 -1.55 2.30 10.84
CA TYR A 166 -2.56 2.44 11.89
C TYR A 166 -2.20 1.72 13.19
N ASP A 167 -0.97 1.22 13.30
CA ASP A 167 -0.48 0.44 14.46
C ASP A 167 -1.38 -0.77 14.77
N LEU A 168 -1.78 -1.47 13.71
CA LEU A 168 -2.53 -2.72 13.77
C LEU A 168 -1.56 -3.90 13.61
N LYS A 169 -1.78 -4.96 14.40
CA LYS A 169 -1.02 -6.22 14.23
C LYS A 169 -1.82 -7.16 13.34
N PRO A 170 -1.15 -7.92 12.44
CA PRO A 170 -1.85 -8.95 11.68
C PRO A 170 -2.50 -9.98 12.59
N ASP A 171 -3.79 -10.16 12.43
CA ASP A 171 -4.62 -11.11 13.15
C ASP A 171 -5.75 -11.57 12.23
N ASN A 172 -5.90 -12.90 12.05
CA ASN A 172 -6.83 -13.48 11.09
C ASN A 172 -8.24 -13.56 11.68
N ALA A 173 -9.13 -12.71 11.23
CA ALA A 173 -10.51 -12.68 11.69
C ALA A 173 -11.43 -13.68 10.94
N CYS A 174 -10.92 -14.38 9.92
CA CYS A 174 -11.72 -15.33 9.17
C CYS A 174 -12.02 -16.60 9.97
N ASP A 175 -11.24 -16.89 11.02
CA ASP A 175 -11.39 -18.09 11.84
C ASP A 175 -12.45 -17.94 12.95
N ASP A 176 -12.47 -16.79 13.63
CA ASP A 176 -13.25 -16.61 14.86
C ASP A 176 -14.02 -15.28 14.95
N GLY A 177 -13.96 -14.45 13.90
CA GLY A 177 -14.60 -13.15 13.89
C GLY A 177 -13.92 -12.10 14.75
N GLN A 178 -12.66 -12.32 15.11
CA GLN A 178 -11.84 -11.38 15.86
C GLN A 178 -10.50 -11.15 15.16
N GLY A 179 -10.07 -9.91 15.02
CA GLY A 179 -8.79 -9.62 14.39
C GLY A 179 -8.82 -8.40 13.48
N THR A 180 -7.78 -8.28 12.68
CA THR A 180 -7.51 -7.10 11.85
C THR A 180 -7.52 -7.39 10.35
N ILE A 181 -7.51 -8.66 9.94
CA ILE A 181 -7.60 -9.10 8.54
C ILE A 181 -8.88 -9.90 8.38
N TRP A 182 -9.79 -9.38 7.61
CA TRP A 182 -11.12 -9.93 7.35
C TRP A 182 -11.26 -10.27 5.87
N SER A 183 -12.02 -11.29 5.52
CA SER A 183 -12.66 -11.42 4.21
C SER A 183 -14.05 -10.79 4.25
N HIS A 184 -14.64 -10.47 3.11
CA HIS A 184 -16.06 -10.10 3.08
C HIS A 184 -16.95 -11.25 3.59
N HIS A 185 -16.59 -12.49 3.27
CA HIS A 185 -17.26 -13.69 3.81
C HIS A 185 -17.22 -13.74 5.35
N ALA A 186 -16.07 -13.40 5.97
CA ALA A 186 -15.98 -13.32 7.43
C ALA A 186 -16.87 -12.21 8.01
N VAL A 187 -16.98 -11.06 7.33
CA VAL A 187 -17.93 -10.00 7.71
C VAL A 187 -19.36 -10.53 7.67
N SER A 188 -19.74 -11.23 6.59
CA SER A 188 -21.08 -11.84 6.46
C SER A 188 -21.38 -12.80 7.62
N ASN A 189 -20.42 -13.66 7.96
CA ASN A 189 -20.60 -14.71 8.97
C ASN A 189 -20.65 -14.18 10.41
N PHE A 190 -19.77 -13.21 10.74
CA PHE A 190 -19.56 -12.82 12.15
C PHE A 190 -20.17 -11.46 12.51
N LEU A 191 -20.31 -10.53 11.54
CA LEU A 191 -20.85 -9.21 11.80
C LEU A 191 -22.23 -8.98 11.21
N GLY A 192 -22.52 -9.66 10.08
CA GLY A 192 -23.77 -9.50 9.34
C GLY A 192 -23.89 -8.15 8.61
N GLY A 193 -25.06 -7.88 8.07
CA GLY A 193 -25.34 -6.67 7.27
C GLY A 193 -24.87 -6.76 5.82
N THR A 194 -24.38 -7.90 5.40
CA THR A 194 -24.02 -8.32 4.05
C THR A 194 -24.14 -9.85 3.96
N ASP A 195 -24.23 -10.40 2.75
CA ASP A 195 -24.31 -11.83 2.45
C ASP A 195 -23.24 -12.27 1.42
N HIS A 196 -22.29 -11.41 1.14
CA HIS A 196 -21.18 -11.66 0.23
C HIS A 196 -20.22 -12.73 0.77
N VAL A 197 -19.60 -13.48 -0.14
CA VAL A 197 -18.70 -14.60 0.18
C VAL A 197 -17.29 -14.46 -0.43
N ASP A 198 -17.01 -13.30 -1.03
CA ASP A 198 -15.70 -12.98 -1.59
C ASP A 198 -14.62 -12.84 -0.49
N PRO A 199 -13.37 -13.14 -0.80
CA PRO A 199 -12.77 -13.58 -2.06
C PRO A 199 -12.66 -15.11 -2.19
N ASP A 200 -13.39 -15.90 -1.40
CA ASP A 200 -13.17 -17.34 -1.22
C ASP A 200 -13.22 -18.10 -2.55
N GLY A 201 -14.27 -17.89 -3.37
CA GLY A 201 -14.41 -18.56 -4.66
C GLY A 201 -13.32 -18.22 -5.67
N TYR A 202 -12.90 -16.97 -5.69
CA TYR A 202 -11.79 -16.53 -6.54
C TYR A 202 -10.46 -17.13 -6.09
N PHE A 203 -10.19 -17.19 -4.80
CA PHE A 203 -8.98 -17.83 -4.28
C PHE A 203 -8.98 -19.34 -4.57
N GLU A 204 -10.10 -20.02 -4.35
CA GLU A 204 -10.24 -21.45 -4.64
C GLU A 204 -9.93 -21.79 -6.11
N LYS A 205 -10.36 -20.95 -7.06
CA LYS A 205 -10.03 -21.07 -8.49
C LYS A 205 -8.52 -21.23 -8.74
N TRP A 206 -7.68 -20.62 -7.89
CA TRP A 206 -6.23 -20.68 -7.99
C TRP A 206 -5.59 -21.71 -7.04
N GLY A 207 -6.37 -22.48 -6.28
CA GLY A 207 -5.87 -23.34 -5.22
C GLY A 207 -5.23 -22.53 -4.09
N TYR A 208 -5.84 -21.44 -3.72
CA TYR A 208 -5.40 -20.49 -2.71
C TYR A 208 -6.49 -20.25 -1.67
N SER A 209 -6.17 -19.71 -0.50
CA SER A 209 -7.13 -19.42 0.56
C SER A 209 -6.80 -18.12 1.31
N MET A 210 -7.77 -17.62 2.09
CA MET A 210 -7.55 -16.46 2.99
C MET A 210 -6.44 -16.74 4.01
N ASP A 211 -6.28 -17.95 4.53
CA ASP A 211 -5.20 -18.30 5.47
C ASP A 211 -3.82 -18.17 4.83
N GLN A 212 -3.72 -18.57 3.56
CA GLN A 212 -2.48 -18.45 2.80
C GLN A 212 -2.20 -16.99 2.47
N PHE A 213 -3.24 -16.22 2.15
CA PHE A 213 -3.12 -14.78 1.92
C PHE A 213 -2.74 -14.04 3.20
N TYR A 214 -3.39 -14.35 4.33
CA TYR A 214 -3.00 -13.86 5.64
C TYR A 214 -1.52 -14.15 5.96
N SER A 215 -1.05 -15.36 5.66
CA SER A 215 0.35 -15.73 5.86
C SER A 215 1.31 -14.87 5.02
N LEU A 216 0.91 -14.48 3.80
CA LEU A 216 1.68 -13.59 2.94
C LEU A 216 1.68 -12.14 3.48
N ILE A 217 0.52 -11.63 3.94
CA ILE A 217 0.40 -10.32 4.58
C ILE A 217 1.30 -10.26 5.83
N LYS A 218 1.22 -11.28 6.69
CA LYS A 218 2.04 -11.37 7.91
C LYS A 218 3.53 -11.39 7.59
N TYR A 219 3.96 -12.13 6.56
CA TYR A 219 5.34 -12.13 6.10
C TYR A 219 5.83 -10.71 5.75
N TYR A 220 5.05 -9.95 4.97
CA TYR A 220 5.43 -8.59 4.60
C TYR A 220 5.36 -7.60 5.78
N TYR A 221 4.42 -7.78 6.68
CA TYR A 221 4.36 -7.00 7.92
C TYR A 221 5.62 -7.21 8.78
N ASP A 222 6.00 -8.46 9.03
CA ASP A 222 7.17 -8.80 9.83
C ASP A 222 8.49 -8.34 9.17
N LEU A 223 8.56 -8.40 7.84
CA LEU A 223 9.70 -7.91 7.07
C LEU A 223 9.86 -6.39 7.22
N GLN A 224 8.78 -5.63 7.13
CA GLN A 224 8.79 -4.17 7.31
C GLN A 224 9.16 -3.79 8.75
N LYS A 225 8.66 -4.52 9.74
CA LYS A 225 9.00 -4.34 11.16
C LYS A 225 10.48 -4.58 11.43
N LYS A 226 11.06 -5.66 10.90
CA LYS A 226 12.50 -5.95 11.01
C LYS A 226 13.35 -4.84 10.40
N ASN A 227 12.96 -4.31 9.25
CA ASN A 227 13.65 -3.21 8.58
C ASN A 227 13.62 -1.93 9.43
N THR A 228 12.51 -1.63 10.08
CA THR A 228 12.37 -0.48 10.98
C THR A 228 13.18 -0.65 12.27
N GLN A 229 13.17 -1.83 12.87
CA GLN A 229 13.97 -2.14 14.09
C GLN A 229 15.46 -2.18 13.79
N SER A 230 15.88 -2.71 12.65
CA SER A 230 17.29 -2.69 12.22
C SER A 230 17.78 -1.25 12.03
N GLN A 231 16.93 -0.34 11.55
CA GLN A 231 17.25 1.09 11.46
C GLN A 231 17.33 1.79 12.82
N SER A 232 16.53 1.41 13.83
CA SER A 232 16.61 1.96 15.18
C SER A 232 17.82 1.44 15.94
N ASN A 233 18.12 0.16 15.84
CA ASN A 233 19.29 -0.45 16.50
C ASN A 233 20.64 0.00 15.89
N LEU A 234 20.64 0.49 14.65
CA LEU A 234 21.82 1.05 13.99
C LEU A 234 22.14 2.49 14.47
N LYS A 235 21.14 3.20 15.04
CA LYS A 235 21.39 4.54 15.64
C LYS A 235 22.17 4.49 16.94
N ASP A 236 22.15 3.36 17.66
CA ASP A 236 22.78 3.22 18.98
C ASP A 236 24.18 2.55 18.96
N LYS A 237 24.66 2.06 17.81
CA LYS A 237 25.90 1.27 17.73
C LYS A 237 27.01 1.76 16.79
N ASP A 238 26.91 2.95 16.19
CA ASP A 238 27.89 3.38 15.20
C ASP A 238 28.81 4.50 15.71
N LYS A 239 29.96 4.09 16.22
CA LYS A 239 31.19 4.92 16.37
C LYS A 239 32.36 4.37 15.55
N ASP A 240 32.13 3.78 14.37
CA ASP A 240 33.22 3.36 13.47
C ASP A 240 33.00 3.91 12.06
N PRO A 241 33.86 4.86 11.58
CA PRO A 241 33.65 5.54 10.29
C PRO A 241 34.06 4.71 9.05
N ASN A 242 34.54 3.46 9.18
CA ASN A 242 35.17 2.74 8.06
C ASN A 242 34.51 1.40 7.64
N LYS A 243 33.26 1.13 8.05
CA LYS A 243 32.57 -0.10 7.63
C LYS A 243 31.63 0.17 6.46
N THR A 244 31.98 -0.33 5.29
CA THR A 244 31.09 -0.45 4.12
C THR A 244 29.86 -1.27 4.50
N LYS A 245 28.67 -0.64 4.53
CA LYS A 245 27.40 -1.31 4.86
C LYS A 245 26.78 -1.94 3.63
N GLU A 246 26.38 -3.21 3.76
CA GLU A 246 25.54 -3.89 2.79
C GLU A 246 24.20 -3.13 2.59
N GLU A 247 23.80 -3.00 1.33
CA GLU A 247 22.60 -2.27 0.92
C GLU A 247 21.34 -3.02 1.37
N ILE A 248 20.55 -2.39 2.26
CA ILE A 248 19.22 -2.91 2.62
C ILE A 248 18.23 -2.50 1.51
N PRO A 249 17.48 -3.43 0.91
CA PRO A 249 16.52 -3.10 -0.15
C PRO A 249 15.44 -2.16 0.38
N VAL A 250 15.35 -0.98 -0.19
CA VAL A 250 14.27 -0.01 0.11
C VAL A 250 13.10 -0.28 -0.81
N VAL A 251 11.90 -0.04 -0.28
CA VAL A 251 10.64 -0.06 -1.01
C VAL A 251 10.80 0.66 -2.35
N GLN A 252 10.83 -0.12 -3.42
CA GLN A 252 10.88 0.38 -4.79
C GLN A 252 9.44 0.71 -5.21
N GLY A 253 9.22 1.87 -5.78
CA GLY A 253 7.89 2.24 -6.24
C GLY A 253 7.84 3.61 -6.90
N ALA A 254 6.75 3.87 -7.60
CA ALA A 254 6.47 5.18 -8.16
C ALA A 254 6.26 6.20 -7.04
N VAL A 255 7.00 7.29 -7.07
CA VAL A 255 6.92 8.41 -6.13
C VAL A 255 6.80 9.72 -6.89
N THR A 256 6.29 10.73 -6.21
CA THR A 256 6.27 12.10 -6.74
C THR A 256 7.22 12.95 -5.92
N LEU A 257 8.10 13.70 -6.58
CA LEU A 257 8.99 14.64 -5.88
C LEU A 257 8.15 15.76 -5.21
N GLY A 258 8.32 15.93 -3.93
CA GLY A 258 7.69 17.04 -3.18
C GLY A 258 8.46 18.35 -3.31
N HIS A 259 9.72 18.30 -3.75
CA HIS A 259 10.62 19.43 -3.93
C HIS A 259 11.47 19.25 -5.19
N ASP A 260 11.91 20.35 -5.82
CA ASP A 260 12.88 20.30 -6.92
C ASP A 260 14.18 19.61 -6.47
N ALA A 261 14.64 18.67 -7.27
CA ALA A 261 15.77 17.83 -6.95
C ALA A 261 16.85 17.88 -8.02
N TYR A 262 18.06 18.24 -7.65
CA TYR A 262 19.21 17.97 -8.50
C TYR A 262 19.46 16.47 -8.59
N ILE A 263 19.86 16.02 -9.78
CA ILE A 263 20.29 14.63 -10.01
C ILE A 263 21.78 14.53 -9.72
N TYR A 264 22.16 13.50 -8.98
CA TYR A 264 23.53 13.16 -8.60
C TYR A 264 23.93 11.81 -9.23
N ASP A 265 25.22 11.63 -9.48
CA ASP A 265 25.78 10.32 -9.87
C ASP A 265 25.97 9.42 -8.64
N ALA A 266 26.41 8.17 -8.86
CA ALA A 266 26.64 7.19 -7.78
C ALA A 266 27.77 7.59 -6.79
N LYS A 267 28.58 8.59 -7.13
CA LYS A 267 29.64 9.16 -6.26
C LYS A 267 29.14 10.40 -5.51
N GLY A 268 27.88 10.83 -5.74
CA GLY A 268 27.28 12.01 -5.11
C GLY A 268 27.69 13.32 -5.76
N LYS A 269 28.27 13.30 -6.96
CA LYS A 269 28.58 14.50 -7.71
C LYS A 269 27.29 15.02 -8.38
N ASN A 270 27.00 16.31 -8.19
CA ASN A 270 25.86 16.97 -8.82
C ASN A 270 26.05 17.04 -10.35
N THR A 271 25.14 16.45 -11.10
CA THR A 271 25.17 16.43 -12.56
C THR A 271 24.67 17.73 -13.19
N LYS A 272 24.21 18.71 -12.39
CA LYS A 272 23.53 19.95 -12.81
C LYS A 272 22.18 19.75 -13.50
N LYS A 273 21.72 18.50 -13.64
CA LYS A 273 20.37 18.19 -14.13
C LYS A 273 19.37 18.37 -13.00
N LEU A 274 18.21 18.95 -13.29
CA LEU A 274 17.14 19.22 -12.33
C LEU A 274 15.88 18.40 -12.71
N LYS A 275 15.26 17.79 -11.68
CA LYS A 275 13.94 17.18 -11.77
C LYS A 275 13.00 18.00 -10.89
N TYR A 276 11.91 18.50 -11.47
CA TYR A 276 11.01 19.43 -10.78
C TYR A 276 10.08 18.73 -9.77
N ALA A 277 9.68 19.47 -8.76
CA ALA A 277 8.60 19.06 -7.84
C ALA A 277 7.33 18.73 -8.64
N GLY A 278 6.62 17.69 -8.21
CA GLY A 278 5.47 17.15 -8.92
C GLY A 278 5.82 16.14 -10.02
N SER A 279 7.11 16.01 -10.41
CA SER A 279 7.52 14.99 -11.38
C SER A 279 7.47 13.58 -10.78
N PRO A 280 7.00 12.58 -11.52
CA PRO A 280 7.07 11.19 -11.10
C PRO A 280 8.51 10.68 -11.15
N ALA A 281 8.85 9.76 -10.25
CA ALA A 281 10.09 9.00 -10.28
C ALA A 281 9.83 7.59 -9.74
N VAL A 282 10.58 6.61 -10.23
CA VAL A 282 10.59 5.26 -9.65
C VAL A 282 11.81 5.14 -8.77
N VAL A 283 11.60 4.93 -7.47
CA VAL A 283 12.70 4.64 -6.55
C VAL A 283 13.12 3.18 -6.72
N MET A 284 14.34 2.96 -7.18
CA MET A 284 14.93 1.65 -7.44
C MET A 284 15.78 1.13 -6.27
N GLY A 285 16.11 2.00 -5.32
CA GLY A 285 16.94 1.72 -4.15
C GLY A 285 17.41 3.01 -3.50
N TYR A 286 18.29 2.91 -2.49
CA TYR A 286 18.93 4.09 -1.89
C TYR A 286 20.42 3.87 -1.65
N LYS A 287 21.12 4.96 -1.45
CA LYS A 287 22.54 4.97 -1.09
C LYS A 287 22.81 6.06 -0.07
N MET A 288 23.67 5.76 0.89
CA MET A 288 24.24 6.77 1.77
C MET A 288 25.51 7.33 1.12
N ILE A 289 25.56 8.64 0.89
CA ILE A 289 26.71 9.33 0.32
C ILE A 289 27.06 10.48 1.27
N ASN A 290 28.25 10.47 1.85
CA ASN A 290 28.70 11.46 2.81
C ASN A 290 27.69 11.71 3.95
N GLY A 291 27.13 10.63 4.52
CA GLY A 291 26.17 10.70 5.61
C GLY A 291 24.74 11.13 5.22
N LYS A 292 24.46 11.36 3.94
CA LYS A 292 23.17 11.79 3.43
C LYS A 292 22.52 10.70 2.58
N LYS A 293 21.21 10.46 2.80
CA LYS A 293 20.44 9.46 2.04
C LYS A 293 20.04 10.00 0.66
N TYR A 294 20.31 9.22 -0.37
CA TYR A 294 19.89 9.47 -1.74
C TYR A 294 19.06 8.31 -2.25
N TYR A 295 17.99 8.58 -2.98
CA TYR A 295 17.23 7.57 -3.71
C TYR A 295 17.73 7.42 -5.14
N GLN A 296 17.92 6.18 -5.56
CA GLN A 296 18.20 5.86 -6.96
C GLN A 296 16.90 5.92 -7.75
N ILE A 297 16.86 6.76 -8.78
CA ILE A 297 15.69 6.98 -9.65
C ILE A 297 15.96 6.62 -11.11
N GLY A 298 17.10 6.02 -11.39
CA GLY A 298 17.53 5.58 -12.71
C GLY A 298 18.97 5.04 -12.68
N LYS A 299 19.45 4.51 -13.80
CA LYS A 299 20.84 4.06 -13.93
C LYS A 299 21.77 5.25 -13.65
N ASP A 300 22.57 5.15 -12.58
CA ASP A 300 23.50 6.20 -12.12
C ASP A 300 22.83 7.59 -11.90
N GLN A 301 21.55 7.58 -11.50
CA GLN A 301 20.79 8.80 -11.20
C GLN A 301 20.22 8.74 -9.79
N TYR A 302 20.61 9.68 -8.96
CA TYR A 302 20.24 9.76 -7.57
C TYR A 302 19.68 11.13 -7.21
N VAL A 303 18.69 11.16 -6.33
CA VAL A 303 18.13 12.40 -5.76
C VAL A 303 18.21 12.33 -4.23
N VAL A 304 18.37 13.48 -3.58
CA VAL A 304 18.36 13.53 -2.11
C VAL A 304 17.01 13.04 -1.59
N ALA A 305 17.03 12.12 -0.63
CA ALA A 305 15.83 11.46 -0.13
C ALA A 305 14.79 12.45 0.42
N SER A 306 15.19 13.54 1.05
CA SER A 306 14.26 14.56 1.56
C SER A 306 13.41 15.26 0.49
N ASN A 307 13.75 15.13 -0.81
CA ASN A 307 12.91 15.64 -1.89
C ASN A 307 11.70 14.73 -2.17
N ILE A 308 11.71 13.52 -1.60
CA ILE A 308 10.68 12.48 -1.69
C ILE A 308 10.12 12.18 -0.31
N ASP A 309 10.98 11.98 0.69
CA ASP A 309 10.59 11.75 2.07
C ASP A 309 10.15 13.07 2.71
N ALA A 310 8.90 13.10 3.18
CA ALA A 310 8.39 14.26 3.90
C ALA A 310 8.92 14.30 5.34
N THR A 311 9.19 15.50 5.83
CA THR A 311 9.49 15.74 7.25
C THR A 311 8.29 16.44 7.89
N PRO A 312 7.68 15.86 8.95
CA PRO A 312 6.59 16.53 9.66
C PRO A 312 7.10 17.73 10.47
N LYS A 313 6.34 18.83 10.40
CA LYS A 313 6.58 20.05 11.19
C LYS A 313 5.26 20.55 11.77
N THR A 314 5.33 21.23 12.93
CA THR A 314 4.18 21.85 13.56
C THR A 314 4.15 23.34 13.25
N VAL A 315 2.99 23.85 12.87
CA VAL A 315 2.78 25.30 12.65
C VAL A 315 2.76 26.03 14.01
N ASN A 316 3.62 26.99 14.21
CA ASN A 316 3.80 27.69 15.49
C ASN A 316 2.92 28.94 15.62
N LYS A 317 2.37 29.46 14.52
CA LYS A 317 1.39 30.57 14.47
C LYS A 317 0.52 30.45 13.23
N ASP A 318 -0.68 31.05 13.23
CA ASP A 318 -1.53 31.11 12.05
C ASP A 318 -0.77 31.68 10.86
N THR A 319 -0.79 30.96 9.73
CA THR A 319 -0.03 31.35 8.53
C THR A 319 -0.83 31.04 7.26
N TYR A 320 -0.40 31.63 6.14
CA TYR A 320 -0.98 31.40 4.84
C TYR A 320 0.03 30.69 3.93
N LEU A 321 -0.43 29.71 3.18
CA LEU A 321 0.39 29.10 2.15
C LEU A 321 0.60 30.07 0.99
N ARG A 322 1.74 29.94 0.35
CA ARG A 322 2.15 30.79 -0.78
C ARG A 322 2.41 29.92 -2.01
N THR A 323 2.27 30.56 -3.17
CA THR A 323 2.74 29.99 -4.43
C THR A 323 4.28 30.09 -4.52
N ARG A 324 4.86 29.48 -5.55
CA ARG A 324 6.29 29.60 -5.87
C ARG A 324 6.72 31.04 -6.21
N THR A 325 5.78 31.89 -6.65
CA THR A 325 6.01 33.32 -6.92
C THR A 325 5.83 34.21 -5.68
N GLY A 326 5.44 33.60 -4.54
CA GLY A 326 5.25 34.28 -3.27
C GLY A 326 3.85 34.90 -3.08
N GLU A 327 2.89 34.58 -3.94
CA GLU A 327 1.50 35.03 -3.81
C GLU A 327 0.80 34.29 -2.67
N ILE A 328 0.04 35.02 -1.87
CA ILE A 328 -0.75 34.47 -0.76
C ILE A 328 -2.07 33.97 -1.32
N LYS A 329 -2.38 32.69 -1.06
CA LYS A 329 -3.72 32.14 -1.32
C LYS A 329 -4.55 32.22 -0.03
N LYS A 330 -5.41 33.25 0.10
CA LYS A 330 -6.20 33.52 1.31
C LYS A 330 -7.04 32.31 1.78
N GLN A 331 -7.53 31.48 0.85
CA GLN A 331 -8.26 30.24 1.16
C GLN A 331 -7.39 29.14 1.79
N ASN A 332 -6.06 29.27 1.74
CA ASN A 332 -5.11 28.28 2.24
C ASN A 332 -4.48 28.73 3.56
N LYS A 333 -5.31 29.17 4.51
CA LYS A 333 -4.88 29.47 5.89
C LYS A 333 -4.62 28.16 6.65
N VAL A 334 -3.46 28.08 7.30
CA VAL A 334 -3.10 26.98 8.18
C VAL A 334 -3.01 27.51 9.61
N LYS A 335 -3.74 26.87 10.53
CA LYS A 335 -3.83 27.31 11.93
C LYS A 335 -2.60 26.89 12.74
N LYS A 336 -2.29 27.65 13.78
CA LYS A 336 -1.33 27.25 14.82
C LYS A 336 -1.66 25.85 15.35
N GLY A 337 -0.65 25.01 15.56
CA GLY A 337 -0.77 23.64 16.02
C GLY A 337 -1.00 22.61 14.90
N SER A 338 -1.37 23.03 13.69
CA SER A 338 -1.51 22.12 12.56
C SER A 338 -0.19 21.44 12.22
N ARG A 339 -0.23 20.15 11.87
CA ARG A 339 0.91 19.40 11.35
C ARG A 339 0.96 19.55 9.83
N VAL A 340 2.12 19.90 9.29
CA VAL A 340 2.40 19.98 7.86
C VAL A 340 3.56 19.07 7.49
N LEU A 341 3.53 18.51 6.29
CA LEU A 341 4.62 17.71 5.73
C LEU A 341 5.44 18.58 4.80
N VAL A 342 6.73 18.71 5.08
CA VAL A 342 7.66 19.54 4.29
C VAL A 342 8.67 18.67 3.56
N TYR A 343 9.08 19.13 2.37
CA TYR A 343 10.00 18.40 1.49
C TYR A 343 11.27 19.23 1.21
N GLY A 344 12.38 18.54 1.07
CA GLY A 344 13.64 19.11 0.64
C GLY A 344 14.22 20.15 1.57
N SER A 345 15.09 20.99 1.02
CA SER A 345 15.69 22.12 1.71
C SER A 345 14.82 23.37 1.61
N LYS A 346 15.08 24.35 2.50
CA LYS A 346 14.45 25.67 2.41
C LYS A 346 14.77 26.35 1.09
N ILE A 347 13.77 26.91 0.43
CA ILE A 347 13.93 27.77 -0.76
C ILE A 347 13.75 29.24 -0.40
N THR A 348 14.32 30.15 -1.19
CA THR A 348 14.14 31.58 -1.02
C THR A 348 13.09 32.07 -2.01
N ILE A 349 12.04 32.73 -1.50
CA ILE A 349 11.01 33.38 -2.28
C ILE A 349 10.91 34.84 -1.79
N LYS A 350 11.16 35.82 -2.67
CA LYS A 350 11.14 37.26 -2.32
C LYS A 350 11.94 37.58 -1.04
N GLY A 351 13.13 37.01 -0.91
CA GLY A 351 14.05 37.26 0.21
C GLY A 351 13.75 36.46 1.50
N GLN A 352 12.65 35.75 1.59
CA GLN A 352 12.28 34.93 2.75
C GLN A 352 12.46 33.44 2.49
N LYS A 353 12.70 32.66 3.55
CA LYS A 353 12.89 31.20 3.49
C LYS A 353 11.57 30.46 3.67
N TYR A 354 11.32 29.50 2.81
CA TYR A 354 10.11 28.66 2.80
C TYR A 354 10.45 27.18 2.71
N TYR A 355 9.56 26.35 3.24
CA TYR A 355 9.53 24.93 2.95
C TYR A 355 8.46 24.62 1.89
N ALA A 356 8.75 23.70 0.99
CA ALA A 356 7.77 23.15 0.06
C ALA A 356 6.89 22.12 0.79
N LEU A 357 5.57 22.21 0.61
CA LEU A 357 4.62 21.18 1.00
C LEU A 357 4.24 20.28 -0.18
N ASN A 358 4.38 20.81 -1.37
CA ASN A 358 4.23 20.12 -2.66
C ASN A 358 4.77 21.04 -3.77
N ALA A 359 4.52 20.67 -5.03
CA ALA A 359 4.98 21.44 -6.19
C ALA A 359 4.48 22.88 -6.27
N THR A 360 3.38 23.23 -5.60
CA THR A 360 2.67 24.51 -5.76
C THR A 360 2.46 25.29 -4.47
N GLN A 361 2.70 24.68 -3.30
CA GLN A 361 2.38 25.26 -1.99
C GLN A 361 3.61 25.30 -1.10
N TYR A 362 3.81 26.45 -0.47
CA TYR A 362 4.97 26.74 0.36
C TYR A 362 4.52 27.37 1.68
N VAL A 363 5.17 27.00 2.77
CA VAL A 363 4.98 27.58 4.12
C VAL A 363 6.22 28.35 4.54
N LEU A 364 6.04 29.50 5.17
CA LEU A 364 7.16 30.30 5.67
C LEU A 364 7.95 29.50 6.73
N ALA A 365 9.26 29.39 6.59
CA ALA A 365 10.09 28.53 7.42
C ALA A 365 10.15 28.96 8.90
N SER A 366 9.91 30.23 9.20
CA SER A 366 9.77 30.76 10.57
C SER A 366 8.43 30.41 11.24
N ASP A 367 7.44 29.96 10.47
CA ASP A 367 6.10 29.70 10.97
C ASP A 367 5.90 28.21 11.32
N VAL A 368 6.95 27.39 11.18
CA VAL A 368 6.95 25.95 11.49
C VAL A 368 8.19 25.54 12.25
N ASN A 369 8.02 24.58 13.18
CA ASN A 369 9.09 24.00 14.01
C ASN A 369 9.48 22.60 13.53
#